data_32ac82b4f286ccd0e036a8f3c33ee2e6
#
_entry.id   32ac82b4f286ccd0e036a8f3c33ee2e6
#
_cell.length_a   1.000
_cell.length_b   1.000
_cell.length_c   1.000
_cell.angle_alpha   90.00
_cell.angle_beta   90.00
_cell.angle_gamma   90.00
#
_symmetry.space_group_name_H-M   'P 1'
#
loop_
_entity.id
_entity.type
_entity.pdbx_description
1 polymer ?
#
loop_
_entity_poly.entity_id
_entity_poly.type
_entity_poly.pdbx_seq_one_letter_code
_entity_poly.pdbx_strand_id
1 'polypeptide(L)'
;RVNESEYEKFLQAYKIDLNGPYFCCAVFHTSENNVPEEMSPLLLSMSVEREIKARIVGKFKCREFIYLGNTVLIIELKSKEETVELTDVCDKFCKWVNRVIGAVVTAGIGMVCDNISNINNSYDGAREAVSYRVLYGTKRAINIDEITPNKQNMGLQSEETKMHELFKAIYLGNEQEIEAATNREVDRIHGNSNTVSQYK
;
A
#
# COMPACT_ATOMS: atom_id res chain seq x y z
N ARG A 1 -18.06 3.14 15.95
CA ARG A 1 -17.80 1.72 15.61
C ARG A 1 -19.09 1.16 15.07
N VAL A 2 -19.09 0.73 13.82
CA VAL A 2 -20.22 0.03 13.19
C VAL A 2 -20.34 -1.34 13.85
N ASN A 3 -21.55 -1.73 14.22
CA ASN A 3 -21.79 -2.99 14.91
C ASN A 3 -21.68 -4.15 13.88
N GLU A 4 -21.21 -5.31 14.28
CA GLU A 4 -20.97 -6.47 13.39
C GLU A 4 -22.24 -6.87 12.62
N SER A 5 -23.41 -6.79 13.26
CA SER A 5 -24.71 -7.03 12.61
C SER A 5 -25.10 -5.97 11.57
N GLU A 6 -24.58 -4.76 11.67
CA GLU A 6 -24.78 -3.70 10.66
C GLU A 6 -23.87 -3.94 9.46
N TYR A 7 -22.66 -4.42 9.68
CA TYR A 7 -21.74 -4.81 8.61
C TYR A 7 -22.34 -5.91 7.72
N GLU A 8 -22.90 -6.95 8.31
CA GLU A 8 -23.55 -8.04 7.56
C GLU A 8 -24.71 -7.51 6.70
N LYS A 9 -25.52 -6.61 7.24
CA LYS A 9 -26.60 -5.97 6.48
C LYS A 9 -26.08 -5.13 5.31
N PHE A 10 -24.98 -4.40 5.51
CA PHE A 10 -24.31 -3.66 4.43
C PHE A 10 -23.76 -4.59 3.34
N LEU A 11 -23.05 -5.66 3.72
CA LEU A 11 -22.53 -6.63 2.75
C LEU A 11 -23.66 -7.23 1.92
N GLN A 12 -24.78 -7.59 2.54
CA GLN A 12 -25.96 -8.11 1.85
C GLN A 12 -26.63 -7.06 0.95
N ALA A 13 -26.81 -5.83 1.43
CA ALA A 13 -27.45 -4.74 0.69
C ALA A 13 -26.66 -4.37 -0.58
N TYR A 14 -25.33 -4.41 -0.50
CA TYR A 14 -24.44 -4.12 -1.63
C TYR A 14 -24.03 -5.36 -2.43
N LYS A 15 -24.60 -6.53 -2.12
CA LYS A 15 -24.28 -7.82 -2.76
C LYS A 15 -22.78 -8.13 -2.75
N ILE A 16 -22.13 -7.85 -1.63
CA ILE A 16 -20.72 -8.15 -1.42
C ILE A 16 -20.64 -9.55 -0.82
N ASP A 17 -20.25 -10.52 -1.65
CA ASP A 17 -20.09 -11.92 -1.24
C ASP A 17 -18.62 -12.18 -0.88
N LEU A 18 -18.21 -11.72 0.31
CA LEU A 18 -16.89 -11.95 0.91
C LEU A 18 -17.09 -12.60 2.27
N ASN A 19 -16.95 -13.94 2.34
CA ASN A 19 -17.27 -14.77 3.50
C ASN A 19 -16.10 -15.65 3.95
N GLY A 20 -14.87 -15.32 3.52
CA GLY A 20 -13.68 -16.09 3.85
C GLY A 20 -13.19 -15.89 5.28
N PRO A 21 -12.21 -16.72 5.72
CA PRO A 21 -11.63 -16.61 7.05
C PRO A 21 -10.66 -15.42 7.19
N TYR A 22 -10.13 -14.92 6.08
CA TYR A 22 -9.17 -13.82 6.09
C TYR A 22 -9.44 -12.83 4.95
N PHE A 23 -9.04 -11.59 5.18
CA PHE A 23 -9.21 -10.48 4.23
C PHE A 23 -7.95 -9.64 4.15
N CYS A 24 -7.69 -9.09 2.96
CA CYS A 24 -6.58 -8.19 2.73
C CYS A 24 -6.97 -7.10 1.72
N CYS A 25 -6.43 -5.90 1.87
CA CYS A 25 -6.53 -4.86 0.86
C CYS A 25 -5.28 -4.81 -0.03
N ALA A 26 -5.49 -4.63 -1.33
CA ALA A 26 -4.45 -4.22 -2.26
C ALA A 26 -4.81 -2.87 -2.88
N VAL A 27 -3.89 -1.92 -2.85
CA VAL A 27 -4.04 -0.57 -3.42
C VAL A 27 -3.09 -0.43 -4.60
N PHE A 28 -3.63 -0.14 -5.78
CA PHE A 28 -2.86 0.09 -7.00
C PHE A 28 -2.81 1.58 -7.31
N HIS A 29 -1.62 2.14 -7.19
CA HIS A 29 -1.33 3.52 -7.51
C HIS A 29 -0.69 3.62 -8.90
N THR A 30 -1.35 4.34 -9.81
CA THR A 30 -0.82 4.65 -11.14
C THR A 30 -0.19 6.03 -11.10
N SER A 31 1.09 6.14 -11.48
CA SER A 31 1.79 7.42 -11.51
C SER A 31 1.32 8.29 -12.68
N GLU A 32 0.96 9.53 -12.40
CA GLU A 32 0.57 10.51 -13.41
C GLU A 32 1.77 11.18 -14.07
N ASN A 33 2.96 11.07 -13.48
CA ASN A 33 4.18 11.74 -13.99
C ASN A 33 4.84 11.03 -15.17
N ASN A 34 4.45 9.79 -15.46
CA ASN A 34 5.03 8.96 -16.51
C ASN A 34 3.92 8.41 -17.43
N VAL A 35 3.16 9.32 -18.03
CA VAL A 35 2.12 8.97 -19.00
C VAL A 35 2.74 8.93 -20.39
N PRO A 36 2.51 7.88 -21.19
CA PRO A 36 2.92 7.86 -22.60
C PRO A 36 2.36 9.08 -23.36
N GLU A 37 3.16 9.67 -24.25
CA GLU A 37 2.81 10.94 -24.97
C GLU A 37 1.46 10.88 -25.70
N GLU A 38 1.06 9.70 -26.16
CA GLU A 38 -0.18 9.49 -26.91
C GLU A 38 -1.40 9.20 -26.02
N MET A 39 -1.26 9.21 -24.69
CA MET A 39 -2.30 8.77 -23.76
C MET A 39 -2.58 9.84 -22.70
N SER A 40 -3.86 10.11 -22.41
CA SER A 40 -4.20 10.96 -21.27
C SER A 40 -4.08 10.18 -19.93
N PRO A 41 -3.80 10.85 -18.80
CA PRO A 41 -3.76 10.20 -17.48
C PRO A 41 -5.03 9.39 -17.16
N LEU A 42 -6.20 9.90 -17.56
CA LEU A 42 -7.48 9.23 -17.36
C LEU A 42 -7.57 7.92 -18.16
N LEU A 43 -7.19 7.95 -19.43
CA LEU A 43 -7.20 6.75 -20.27
C LEU A 43 -6.19 5.71 -19.78
N LEU A 44 -5.04 6.16 -19.26
CA LEU A 44 -4.05 5.27 -18.67
C LEU A 44 -4.63 4.57 -17.42
N SER A 45 -5.23 5.33 -16.50
CA SER A 45 -5.86 4.78 -15.29
C SER A 45 -6.97 3.78 -15.62
N MET A 46 -7.85 4.11 -16.56
CA MET A 46 -8.91 3.19 -17.03
C MET A 46 -8.34 1.92 -17.67
N SER A 47 -7.25 2.04 -18.42
CA SER A 47 -6.58 0.89 -19.03
C SER A 47 -5.98 -0.02 -17.97
N VAL A 48 -5.32 0.55 -16.95
CA VAL A 48 -4.76 -0.19 -15.81
C VAL A 48 -5.87 -0.89 -15.02
N GLU A 49 -6.97 -0.20 -14.72
CA GLU A 49 -8.14 -0.77 -14.04
C GLU A 49 -8.70 -1.99 -14.78
N ARG A 50 -8.89 -1.86 -16.10
CA ARG A 50 -9.37 -2.98 -16.95
C ARG A 50 -8.44 -4.19 -16.86
N GLU A 51 -7.14 -3.97 -16.87
CA GLU A 51 -6.17 -5.07 -16.77
C GLU A 51 -6.10 -5.68 -15.36
N ILE A 52 -6.31 -4.89 -14.29
CA ILE A 52 -6.48 -5.41 -12.92
C ILE A 52 -7.68 -6.37 -12.90
N LYS A 53 -8.83 -5.96 -13.45
CA LYS A 53 -10.02 -6.81 -13.58
C LYS A 53 -9.73 -8.12 -14.32
N ALA A 54 -9.06 -8.03 -15.44
CA ALA A 54 -8.79 -9.19 -16.29
C ALA A 54 -7.78 -10.18 -15.69
N ARG A 55 -6.80 -9.70 -14.90
CA ARG A 55 -5.64 -10.50 -14.49
C ARG A 55 -5.59 -10.85 -13.01
N ILE A 56 -6.19 -10.04 -12.15
CA ILE A 56 -6.17 -10.22 -10.70
C ILE A 56 -7.52 -10.65 -10.17
N VAL A 57 -8.60 -9.94 -10.52
CA VAL A 57 -9.95 -10.26 -10.06
C VAL A 57 -10.39 -11.68 -10.45
N GLY A 58 -9.91 -12.20 -11.58
CA GLY A 58 -10.19 -13.58 -12.00
C GLY A 58 -9.46 -14.68 -11.20
N LYS A 59 -8.44 -14.32 -10.39
CA LYS A 59 -7.64 -15.26 -9.60
C LYS A 59 -8.05 -15.33 -8.15
N PHE A 60 -8.48 -14.20 -7.59
CA PHE A 60 -8.88 -14.07 -6.19
C PHE A 60 -10.34 -13.67 -6.11
N LYS A 61 -11.05 -14.21 -5.13
CA LYS A 61 -12.39 -13.70 -4.80
C LYS A 61 -12.22 -12.33 -4.14
N CYS A 62 -12.63 -11.27 -4.85
CA CYS A 62 -12.40 -9.91 -4.40
C CYS A 62 -13.50 -8.94 -4.86
N ARG A 63 -13.55 -7.79 -4.18
CA ARG A 63 -14.34 -6.64 -4.57
C ARG A 63 -13.43 -5.48 -4.93
N GLU A 64 -13.65 -4.89 -6.10
CA GLU A 64 -12.89 -3.74 -6.59
C GLU A 64 -13.69 -2.45 -6.48
N PHE A 65 -12.99 -1.35 -6.29
CA PHE A 65 -13.55 0.01 -6.35
C PHE A 65 -12.42 1.03 -6.55
N ILE A 66 -12.79 2.24 -6.94
CA ILE A 66 -11.86 3.36 -7.03
C ILE A 66 -12.03 4.22 -5.79
N TYR A 67 -10.93 4.54 -5.13
CA TYR A 67 -10.91 5.41 -3.97
C TYR A 67 -9.68 6.31 -3.96
N LEU A 68 -9.88 7.62 -3.84
CA LEU A 68 -8.82 8.64 -3.88
C LEU A 68 -7.87 8.47 -5.09
N GLY A 69 -8.42 8.23 -6.28
CA GLY A 69 -7.66 8.07 -7.51
C GLY A 69 -6.88 6.75 -7.64
N ASN A 70 -7.02 5.83 -6.70
CA ASN A 70 -6.37 4.52 -6.75
C ASN A 70 -7.40 3.42 -6.98
N THR A 71 -7.00 2.35 -7.65
CA THR A 71 -7.80 1.11 -7.70
C THR A 71 -7.54 0.31 -6.44
N VAL A 72 -8.60 -0.03 -5.73
CA VAL A 72 -8.54 -0.77 -4.47
C VAL A 72 -9.26 -2.10 -4.63
N LEU A 73 -8.62 -3.18 -4.17
CA LEU A 73 -9.23 -4.51 -4.06
C LEU A 73 -9.37 -4.88 -2.59
N ILE A 74 -10.56 -5.32 -2.18
CA ILE A 74 -10.77 -6.09 -0.96
C ILE A 74 -10.76 -7.56 -1.37
N ILE A 75 -9.82 -8.33 -0.86
CA ILE A 75 -9.54 -9.69 -1.30
C ILE A 75 -9.84 -10.64 -0.15
N GLU A 76 -10.59 -11.69 -0.46
CA GLU A 76 -10.81 -12.83 0.44
C GLU A 76 -9.66 -13.82 0.27
N LEU A 77 -9.07 -14.24 1.39
CA LEU A 77 -7.98 -15.21 1.45
C LEU A 77 -8.41 -16.44 2.22
N LYS A 78 -7.93 -17.62 1.80
CA LYS A 78 -8.18 -18.90 2.45
C LYS A 78 -7.25 -19.12 3.64
N SER A 79 -6.05 -18.56 3.60
CA SER A 79 -5.06 -18.56 4.67
C SER A 79 -4.23 -17.28 4.67
N LYS A 80 -3.50 -17.02 5.75
CA LYS A 80 -2.62 -15.85 5.83
C LYS A 80 -1.45 -15.92 4.85
N GLU A 81 -0.97 -17.12 4.58
CA GLU A 81 0.15 -17.40 3.68
C GLU A 81 -0.19 -17.09 2.21
N GLU A 82 -1.48 -17.06 1.86
CA GLU A 82 -1.93 -16.72 0.50
C GLU A 82 -1.58 -15.26 0.10
N THR A 83 -1.23 -14.41 1.09
CA THR A 83 -0.68 -13.07 0.81
C THR A 83 0.63 -13.09 0.04
N VAL A 84 1.43 -14.15 0.18
CA VAL A 84 2.68 -14.32 -0.59
C VAL A 84 2.36 -14.49 -2.08
N GLU A 85 1.38 -15.34 -2.40
CA GLU A 85 0.91 -15.51 -3.77
C GLU A 85 0.28 -14.21 -4.32
N LEU A 86 -0.53 -13.53 -3.51
CA LEU A 86 -1.12 -12.24 -3.87
C LEU A 86 -0.03 -11.21 -4.20
N THR A 87 0.99 -11.10 -3.35
CA THR A 87 2.12 -10.18 -3.54
C THR A 87 2.85 -10.49 -4.85
N ASP A 88 3.14 -11.76 -5.13
CA ASP A 88 3.81 -12.20 -6.37
C ASP A 88 2.96 -11.90 -7.62
N VAL A 89 1.66 -12.15 -7.57
CA VAL A 89 0.74 -11.85 -8.67
C VAL A 89 0.67 -10.34 -8.94
N CYS A 90 0.58 -9.53 -7.89
CA CYS A 90 0.58 -8.08 -8.01
C CYS A 90 1.92 -7.53 -8.52
N ASP A 91 3.04 -8.10 -8.10
CA ASP A 91 4.37 -7.72 -8.56
C ASP A 91 4.55 -8.03 -10.05
N LYS A 92 4.19 -9.22 -10.49
CA LYS A 92 4.18 -9.62 -11.90
C LYS A 92 3.27 -8.72 -12.74
N PHE A 93 2.13 -8.34 -12.21
CA PHE A 93 1.20 -7.42 -12.85
C PHE A 93 1.83 -6.03 -13.04
N CYS A 94 2.43 -5.44 -12.01
CA CYS A 94 3.07 -4.12 -12.10
C CYS A 94 4.19 -4.10 -13.14
N LYS A 95 5.02 -5.15 -13.20
CA LYS A 95 6.07 -5.31 -14.20
C LYS A 95 5.52 -5.48 -15.61
N TRP A 96 4.46 -6.28 -15.74
CA TRP A 96 3.81 -6.53 -17.02
C TRP A 96 3.17 -5.26 -17.59
N VAL A 97 2.37 -4.54 -16.77
CA VAL A 97 1.70 -3.31 -17.18
C VAL A 97 2.71 -2.26 -17.65
N ASN A 98 3.83 -2.12 -16.96
CA ASN A 98 4.88 -1.20 -17.38
C ASN A 98 5.47 -1.57 -18.75
N ARG A 99 5.71 -2.87 -19.00
CA ARG A 99 6.30 -3.33 -20.25
C ARG A 99 5.33 -3.22 -21.44
N VAL A 100 4.04 -3.46 -21.23
CA VAL A 100 3.04 -3.57 -22.32
C VAL A 100 2.30 -2.26 -22.55
N ILE A 101 1.96 -1.55 -21.48
CA ILE A 101 1.16 -0.31 -21.53
C ILE A 101 2.03 0.94 -21.33
N GLY A 102 3.22 0.77 -20.75
CA GLY A 102 4.08 1.89 -20.35
C GLY A 102 3.68 2.53 -19.02
N ALA A 103 2.61 2.05 -18.37
CA ALA A 103 2.15 2.59 -17.10
C ALA A 103 3.09 2.26 -15.94
N VAL A 104 3.36 3.24 -15.10
CA VAL A 104 4.11 3.06 -13.84
C VAL A 104 3.11 2.82 -12.71
N VAL A 105 2.96 1.56 -12.31
CA VAL A 105 2.03 1.14 -11.26
C VAL A 105 2.82 0.58 -10.08
N THR A 106 2.41 0.96 -8.88
CA THR A 106 2.87 0.35 -7.62
C THR A 106 1.68 -0.23 -6.89
N ALA A 107 1.77 -1.49 -6.49
CA ALA A 107 0.75 -2.16 -5.69
C ALA A 107 1.22 -2.22 -4.22
N GLY A 108 0.42 -1.68 -3.30
CA GLY A 108 0.61 -1.86 -1.87
C GLY A 108 -0.30 -2.96 -1.36
N ILE A 109 0.24 -3.90 -0.60
CA ILE A 109 -0.50 -4.99 0.04
C ILE A 109 -0.56 -4.71 1.53
N GLY A 110 -1.77 -4.66 2.09
CA GLY A 110 -2.00 -4.40 3.50
C GLY A 110 -1.90 -5.65 4.38
N MET A 111 -1.98 -5.43 5.69
CA MET A 111 -2.00 -6.51 6.68
C MET A 111 -3.22 -7.41 6.48
N VAL A 112 -3.06 -8.70 6.77
CA VAL A 112 -4.17 -9.66 6.79
C VAL A 112 -5.05 -9.42 8.01
N CYS A 113 -6.36 -9.34 7.78
CA CYS A 113 -7.38 -9.27 8.81
C CYS A 113 -8.15 -10.60 8.88
N ASP A 114 -8.48 -11.04 10.08
CA ASP A 114 -9.34 -12.20 10.36
C ASP A 114 -10.84 -11.85 10.41
N ASN A 115 -11.15 -10.56 10.36
CA ASN A 115 -12.52 -10.05 10.33
C ASN A 115 -12.61 -8.90 9.33
N ILE A 116 -13.64 -8.92 8.48
CA ILE A 116 -13.89 -7.87 7.48
C ILE A 116 -14.12 -6.49 8.10
N SER A 117 -14.59 -6.41 9.35
CA SER A 117 -14.78 -5.14 10.07
C SER A 117 -13.47 -4.39 10.33
N ASN A 118 -12.33 -5.08 10.25
CA ASN A 118 -11.00 -4.52 10.41
C ASN A 118 -10.32 -4.19 9.07
N ILE A 119 -11.04 -4.23 7.97
CA ILE A 119 -10.49 -4.04 6.62
C ILE A 119 -9.87 -2.64 6.42
N ASN A 120 -10.34 -1.64 7.19
CA ASN A 120 -9.74 -0.32 7.21
C ASN A 120 -8.26 -0.34 7.60
N ASN A 121 -7.87 -1.18 8.57
CA ASN A 121 -6.47 -1.33 8.98
C ASN A 121 -5.62 -1.90 7.84
N SER A 122 -6.17 -2.88 7.11
CA SER A 122 -5.52 -3.43 5.93
C SER A 122 -5.39 -2.39 4.81
N TYR A 123 -6.43 -1.59 4.59
CA TYR A 123 -6.40 -0.51 3.60
C TYR A 123 -5.33 0.55 3.95
N ASP A 124 -5.27 0.97 5.22
CA ASP A 124 -4.27 1.94 5.67
C ASP A 124 -2.85 1.39 5.50
N GLY A 125 -2.63 0.12 5.87
CA GLY A 125 -1.37 -0.57 5.63
C GLY A 125 -1.01 -0.67 4.13
N ALA A 126 -1.98 -0.96 3.26
CA ALA A 126 -1.76 -0.99 1.81
C ALA A 126 -1.38 0.39 1.24
N ARG A 127 -2.03 1.45 1.71
CA ARG A 127 -1.67 2.83 1.34
C ARG A 127 -0.27 3.19 1.82
N GLU A 128 0.04 2.82 3.05
CA GLU A 128 1.38 2.99 3.61
C GLU A 128 2.42 2.25 2.75
N ALA A 129 2.17 1.00 2.40
CA ALA A 129 3.04 0.22 1.52
C ALA A 129 3.28 0.92 0.17
N VAL A 130 2.25 1.53 -0.45
CA VAL A 130 2.42 2.34 -1.67
C VAL A 130 3.36 3.52 -1.44
N SER A 131 3.35 4.15 -0.25
CA SER A 131 4.24 5.29 0.05
C SER A 131 5.71 4.91 0.00
N TYR A 132 6.03 3.67 0.35
CA TYR A 132 7.40 3.13 0.31
C TYR A 132 7.98 2.97 -1.10
N ARG A 133 7.21 3.24 -2.15
CA ARG A 133 7.75 3.27 -3.53
C ARG A 133 8.93 4.24 -3.70
N VAL A 134 9.02 5.25 -2.85
CA VAL A 134 10.13 6.20 -2.84
C VAL A 134 11.45 5.52 -2.44
N LEU A 135 11.39 4.55 -1.52
CA LEU A 135 12.55 3.81 -1.01
C LEU A 135 12.81 2.53 -1.81
N TYR A 136 11.76 1.76 -2.09
CA TYR A 136 11.89 0.44 -2.72
C TYR A 136 11.71 0.47 -4.24
N GLY A 137 11.39 1.63 -4.81
CA GLY A 137 11.13 1.80 -6.23
C GLY A 137 9.69 1.52 -6.65
N THR A 138 9.36 1.96 -7.85
CA THR A 138 8.05 1.79 -8.51
C THR A 138 7.99 0.50 -9.33
N LYS A 139 6.86 0.23 -9.97
CA LYS A 139 6.63 -0.91 -10.90
C LYS A 139 6.70 -2.28 -10.21
N ARG A 140 6.28 -2.34 -8.96
CA ARG A 140 6.34 -3.54 -8.13
C ARG A 140 5.22 -3.58 -7.10
N ALA A 141 5.00 -4.75 -6.50
CA ALA A 141 4.24 -4.86 -5.29
C ALA A 141 5.12 -4.66 -4.05
N ILE A 142 4.55 -4.07 -3.02
CA ILE A 142 5.17 -3.83 -1.72
C ILE A 142 4.19 -4.34 -0.66
N ASN A 143 4.59 -5.32 0.13
CA ASN A 143 3.79 -5.88 1.21
C ASN A 143 4.19 -5.22 2.52
N ILE A 144 3.22 -4.65 3.24
CA ILE A 144 3.48 -3.94 4.49
C ILE A 144 4.11 -4.84 5.57
N ASP A 145 3.74 -6.11 5.62
CA ASP A 145 4.26 -7.07 6.59
C ASP A 145 5.75 -7.42 6.33
N GLU A 146 6.23 -7.28 5.08
CA GLU A 146 7.62 -7.53 4.72
C GLU A 146 8.54 -6.36 5.05
N ILE A 147 8.00 -5.13 5.09
CA ILE A 147 8.78 -3.91 5.31
C ILE A 147 8.63 -3.32 6.71
N THR A 148 7.60 -3.72 7.45
CA THR A 148 7.44 -3.30 8.84
C THR A 148 8.39 -4.13 9.72
N PRO A 149 9.37 -3.50 10.41
CA PRO A 149 10.28 -4.25 11.25
C PRO A 149 9.50 -4.98 12.34
N ASN A 150 9.74 -6.27 12.46
CA ASN A 150 9.12 -7.12 13.49
C ASN A 150 9.33 -6.47 14.84
N LYS A 151 8.26 -6.06 15.53
CA LYS A 151 8.29 -5.38 16.85
C LYS A 151 9.04 -6.17 17.95
N GLN A 152 9.44 -7.41 17.67
CA GLN A 152 10.17 -8.28 18.59
C GLN A 152 11.69 -8.03 18.62
N ASN A 153 12.26 -7.28 17.66
CA ASN A 153 13.69 -6.94 17.64
C ASN A 153 13.95 -5.49 18.03
N MET A 154 13.34 -5.03 19.14
CA MET A 154 13.52 -3.68 19.70
C MET A 154 14.88 -3.51 20.37
N GLY A 155 15.99 -3.68 19.66
CA GLY A 155 17.34 -3.42 20.15
C GLY A 155 18.19 -2.50 19.28
N LEU A 156 17.88 -2.45 17.98
CA LEU A 156 18.60 -1.63 17.01
C LEU A 156 17.56 -0.95 16.10
N GLN A 157 17.10 0.23 16.48
CA GLN A 157 16.39 1.09 15.53
C GLN A 157 17.37 1.49 14.45
N SER A 158 17.31 0.82 13.31
CA SER A 158 18.12 1.15 12.15
C SER A 158 17.78 2.55 11.65
N GLU A 159 18.71 3.23 11.01
CA GLU A 159 18.48 4.53 10.38
C GLU A 159 17.32 4.49 9.38
N GLU A 160 17.12 3.36 8.73
CA GLU A 160 16.00 3.09 7.82
C GLU A 160 14.63 3.22 8.49
N THR A 161 14.47 2.74 9.74
CA THR A 161 13.19 2.82 10.47
C THR A 161 12.80 4.27 10.80
N LYS A 162 13.77 5.13 11.06
CA LYS A 162 13.54 6.54 11.42
C LYS A 162 13.20 7.41 10.24
N MET A 163 13.90 7.20 9.12
CA MET A 163 13.58 7.80 7.84
C MET A 163 12.14 7.44 7.40
N HIS A 164 11.73 6.23 7.70
CA HIS A 164 10.40 5.71 7.48
C HIS A 164 9.29 6.52 8.19
N GLU A 165 9.45 6.86 9.46
CA GLU A 165 8.47 7.66 10.20
C GLU A 165 8.29 9.06 9.59
N LEU A 166 9.38 9.68 9.15
CA LEU A 166 9.33 10.97 8.48
C LEU A 166 8.58 10.89 7.14
N PHE A 167 8.88 9.89 6.31
CA PHE A 167 8.17 9.69 5.04
C PHE A 167 6.69 9.38 5.24
N LYS A 168 6.36 8.61 6.26
CA LYS A 168 4.96 8.32 6.63
C LYS A 168 4.22 9.60 7.00
N ALA A 169 4.79 10.45 7.85
CA ALA A 169 4.21 11.72 8.25
C ALA A 169 3.96 12.65 7.04
N ILE A 170 4.95 12.77 6.15
CA ILE A 170 4.84 13.58 4.92
C ILE A 170 3.71 13.04 4.02
N TYR A 171 3.65 11.73 3.83
CA TYR A 171 2.64 11.13 2.94
C TYR A 171 1.21 11.26 3.47
N LEU A 172 1.02 11.13 4.79
CA LEU A 172 -0.29 11.28 5.42
C LEU A 172 -0.75 12.74 5.51
N GLY A 173 0.15 13.71 5.26
CA GLY A 173 -0.16 15.13 5.20
C GLY A 173 -0.53 15.74 6.55
N ASN A 174 -0.15 15.11 7.66
CA ASN A 174 -0.37 15.64 9.00
C ASN A 174 0.77 16.59 9.38
N GLU A 175 0.51 17.89 9.32
CA GLU A 175 1.49 18.95 9.53
C GLU A 175 2.20 18.84 10.90
N GLN A 176 1.46 18.50 11.96
CA GLN A 176 2.03 18.34 13.30
C GLN A 176 2.95 17.12 13.40
N GLU A 177 2.61 16.02 12.74
CA GLU A 177 3.45 14.82 12.71
C GLU A 177 4.70 15.03 11.83
N ILE A 178 4.59 15.79 10.75
CA ILE A 178 5.73 16.19 9.89
C ILE A 178 6.70 17.02 10.71
N GLU A 179 6.23 18.03 11.39
CA GLU A 179 7.07 18.91 12.23
C GLU A 179 7.75 18.12 13.35
N ALA A 180 7.02 17.27 14.06
CA ALA A 180 7.56 16.44 15.12
C ALA A 180 8.59 15.41 14.62
N ALA A 181 8.36 14.79 13.45
CA ALA A 181 9.29 13.86 12.85
C ALA A 181 10.55 14.56 12.34
N THR A 182 10.39 15.74 11.74
CA THR A 182 11.51 16.54 11.23
C THR A 182 12.40 17.02 12.38
N ASN A 183 11.80 17.55 13.45
CA ASN A 183 12.55 18.02 14.62
C ASN A 183 13.33 16.87 15.28
N ARG A 184 12.75 15.68 15.40
CA ARG A 184 13.46 14.49 15.89
C ARG A 184 14.68 14.13 15.06
N GLU A 185 14.60 14.23 13.74
CA GLU A 185 15.72 13.93 12.85
C GLU A 185 16.80 15.02 12.91
N VAL A 186 16.41 16.29 12.98
CA VAL A 186 17.34 17.42 13.17
C VAL A 186 18.10 17.31 14.48
N ASP A 187 17.41 17.03 15.59
CA ASP A 187 18.03 16.84 16.90
C ASP A 187 19.01 15.67 16.92
N ARG A 188 18.68 14.59 16.20
CA ARG A 188 19.56 13.42 16.06
C ARG A 188 20.84 13.74 15.30
N ILE A 189 20.72 14.48 14.19
CA ILE A 189 21.90 14.90 13.40
C ILE A 189 22.80 15.79 14.27
N HIS A 190 22.22 16.75 14.97
CA HIS A 190 22.99 17.63 15.87
C HIS A 190 23.60 16.87 17.05
N GLY A 191 22.88 15.91 17.65
CA GLY A 191 23.38 15.13 18.78
C GLY A 191 24.48 14.14 18.41
N ASN A 192 24.53 13.66 17.17
CA ASN A 192 25.52 12.68 16.68
C ASN A 192 26.73 13.31 15.99
N SER A 193 26.67 14.61 15.65
CA SER A 193 27.73 15.29 14.90
C SER A 193 28.78 15.87 15.83
N ASN A 194 29.90 15.17 15.98
CA ASN A 194 31.04 15.61 16.80
C ASN A 194 32.06 16.47 16.05
N THR A 195 31.95 16.60 14.73
CA THR A 195 32.88 17.35 13.89
C THR A 195 32.18 18.02 12.70
N VAL A 196 32.70 19.22 12.29
CA VAL A 196 32.19 19.99 11.13
C VAL A 196 32.24 19.19 9.82
N SER A 197 33.10 18.18 9.71
CA SER A 197 33.21 17.31 8.53
C SER A 197 32.02 16.38 8.32
N GLN A 198 31.21 16.17 9.35
CA GLN A 198 29.99 15.33 9.27
C GLN A 198 28.77 16.10 8.72
N TYR A 199 28.88 17.42 8.56
CA TYR A 199 27.84 18.28 7.95
C TYR A 199 28.04 18.52 6.44
N LYS A 200 29.07 17.95 5.85
CA LYS A 200 29.34 18.00 4.42
C LYS A 200 28.88 16.69 3.76
#